data_3605ea46fd767d844e46123be90d5607
#
_entry.id   3605ea46fd767d844e46123be90d5607
#
_cell.length_a   1.000
_cell.length_b   1.000
_cell.length_c   1.000
_cell.angle_alpha   90.00
_cell.angle_beta   90.00
_cell.angle_gamma   90.00
#
_symmetry.space_group_name_H-M   'P 1'
#
loop_
_entity.id
_entity.type
_entity.pdbx_description
1 polymer ?
#
loop_
_entity_poly.entity_id
_entity_poly.type
_entity_poly.pdbx_seq_one_letter_code
_entity_poly.pdbx_strand_id
1 'polypeptide(L)'
;MAIIDAQVHAYERDHPARPWTDALAGPDQVSGDDMVAAMDAVGVDGALLVSVFTMYRYDASYAVSVQAAHPDRFGLIKPVDPSDPGVVETIDDWAVQDGTVAIRIMMNRDVSENADDPGINRVLDAAARHGLPVNLLAWGRLEQAAKMAASKPDTSLVIDHLGLQQPFVPPAPPDPFADLPKVLDLAQYKNVA
;
A
#
# COMPACT_ATOMS: atom_id res chain seq x y z
N MET A 1 -25.09 -5.28 0.98
CA MET A 1 -23.96 -4.36 1.29
C MET A 1 -22.72 -5.10 0.87
N ALA A 2 -21.89 -4.51 -0.01
CA ALA A 2 -20.67 -5.16 -0.44
C ALA A 2 -19.66 -5.24 0.72
N ILE A 3 -18.95 -6.36 0.81
CA ILE A 3 -17.85 -6.59 1.75
C ILE A 3 -16.55 -6.52 0.95
N ILE A 4 -15.69 -5.57 1.29
CA ILE A 4 -14.41 -5.34 0.60
C ILE A 4 -13.27 -5.60 1.58
N ASP A 5 -12.34 -6.46 1.19
CA ASP A 5 -11.08 -6.63 1.94
C ASP A 5 -10.17 -5.43 1.67
N ALA A 6 -9.72 -4.78 2.72
CA ALA A 6 -8.94 -3.55 2.62
C ALA A 6 -7.50 -3.76 2.13
N GLN A 7 -6.99 -5.00 2.14
CA GLN A 7 -5.64 -5.30 1.64
C GLN A 7 -5.43 -6.79 1.40
N VAL A 8 -5.20 -7.16 0.14
CA VAL A 8 -4.76 -8.49 -0.25
C VAL A 8 -3.51 -8.41 -1.12
N HIS A 9 -2.79 -9.53 -1.20
CA HIS A 9 -1.62 -9.68 -2.06
C HIS A 9 -1.78 -10.91 -2.95
N ALA A 10 -1.59 -10.75 -4.25
CA ALA A 10 -1.42 -11.86 -5.19
C ALA A 10 -0.02 -11.79 -5.80
N TYR A 11 0.59 -12.95 -6.06
CA TYR A 11 1.92 -13.04 -6.62
C TYR A 11 2.10 -14.40 -7.32
N GLU A 12 2.92 -14.39 -8.36
CA GLU A 12 3.30 -15.59 -9.09
C GLU A 12 4.64 -16.13 -8.60
N ARG A 13 4.99 -17.33 -9.00
CA ARG A 13 6.31 -17.92 -8.70
C ARG A 13 7.43 -17.03 -9.21
N ASP A 14 8.56 -17.07 -8.50
CA ASP A 14 9.79 -16.45 -8.96
C ASP A 14 10.22 -16.97 -10.32
N HIS A 15 10.47 -16.07 -11.27
CA HIS A 15 10.93 -16.44 -12.61
C HIS A 15 11.65 -15.26 -13.31
N PRO A 16 12.51 -15.54 -14.34
CA PRO A 16 13.38 -14.53 -14.93
C PRO A 16 12.68 -13.29 -15.53
N ALA A 17 11.41 -13.41 -15.94
CA ALA A 17 10.68 -12.27 -16.52
C ALA A 17 10.09 -11.33 -15.44
N ARG A 18 9.92 -11.82 -14.20
CA ARG A 18 9.49 -11.03 -13.03
C ARG A 18 10.16 -11.61 -11.78
N PRO A 19 11.47 -11.38 -11.61
CA PRO A 19 12.21 -11.95 -10.49
C PRO A 19 11.78 -11.32 -9.16
N TRP A 20 11.74 -12.15 -8.11
CA TRP A 20 11.56 -11.66 -6.76
C TRP A 20 12.84 -10.99 -6.25
N THR A 21 12.68 -9.84 -5.61
CA THR A 21 13.78 -9.20 -4.87
C THR A 21 14.06 -9.91 -3.56
N ASP A 22 12.99 -10.37 -2.88
CA ASP A 22 13.03 -11.12 -1.63
C ASP A 22 11.76 -11.97 -1.53
N ALA A 23 11.70 -12.91 -0.58
CA ALA A 23 10.58 -13.82 -0.41
C ALA A 23 9.79 -13.54 0.87
N LEU A 24 8.48 -13.71 0.81
CA LEU A 24 7.62 -13.78 1.99
C LEU A 24 7.55 -15.23 2.48
N ALA A 25 7.41 -15.40 3.80
CA ALA A 25 7.07 -16.72 4.36
C ALA A 25 5.63 -17.07 3.94
N GLY A 26 5.48 -18.11 3.11
CA GLY A 26 4.17 -18.52 2.58
C GLY A 26 4.30 -19.50 1.43
N PRO A 27 3.21 -19.74 0.68
CA PRO A 27 3.26 -20.54 -0.54
C PRO A 27 4.13 -19.86 -1.62
N ASP A 28 4.63 -20.67 -2.57
CA ASP A 28 5.44 -20.17 -3.69
C ASP A 28 4.65 -19.26 -4.66
N GLN A 29 3.33 -19.25 -4.53
CA GLN A 29 2.41 -18.52 -5.39
C GLN A 29 1.06 -18.34 -4.69
N VAL A 30 0.44 -17.18 -4.92
CA VAL A 30 -0.98 -16.90 -4.67
C VAL A 30 -1.48 -16.17 -5.91
N SER A 31 -2.14 -16.88 -6.81
CA SER A 31 -2.67 -16.29 -8.04
C SER A 31 -3.91 -15.44 -7.80
N GLY A 32 -4.32 -14.65 -8.82
CA GLY A 32 -5.59 -13.93 -8.78
C GLY A 32 -6.78 -14.88 -8.61
N ASP A 33 -6.76 -16.05 -9.27
CA ASP A 33 -7.82 -17.06 -9.15
C ASP A 33 -7.87 -17.66 -7.75
N ASP A 34 -6.69 -17.94 -7.12
CA ASP A 34 -6.64 -18.41 -5.72
C ASP A 34 -7.25 -17.37 -4.77
N MET A 35 -6.96 -16.09 -5.01
CA MET A 35 -7.51 -15.00 -4.20
C MET A 35 -9.03 -14.87 -4.37
N VAL A 36 -9.54 -14.93 -5.61
CA VAL A 36 -10.98 -14.89 -5.88
C VAL A 36 -11.67 -16.08 -5.20
N ALA A 37 -11.11 -17.28 -5.32
CA ALA A 37 -11.67 -18.46 -4.67
C ALA A 37 -11.70 -18.33 -3.13
N ALA A 38 -10.65 -17.75 -2.54
CA ALA A 38 -10.60 -17.50 -1.10
C ALA A 38 -11.66 -16.47 -0.67
N MET A 39 -11.83 -15.37 -1.42
CA MET A 39 -12.86 -14.37 -1.16
C MET A 39 -14.27 -14.98 -1.26
N ASP A 40 -14.54 -15.77 -2.30
CA ASP A 40 -15.85 -16.42 -2.51
C ASP A 40 -16.18 -17.37 -1.36
N ALA A 41 -15.19 -18.11 -0.84
CA ALA A 41 -15.38 -19.05 0.25
C ALA A 41 -15.85 -18.39 1.56
N VAL A 42 -15.57 -17.10 1.76
CA VAL A 42 -15.92 -16.34 2.97
C VAL A 42 -16.91 -15.19 2.71
N GLY A 43 -17.41 -15.07 1.50
CA GLY A 43 -18.42 -14.08 1.12
C GLY A 43 -17.88 -12.64 1.03
N VAL A 44 -16.62 -12.46 0.61
CA VAL A 44 -16.00 -11.17 0.32
C VAL A 44 -16.22 -10.83 -1.16
N ASP A 45 -16.83 -9.68 -1.45
CA ASP A 45 -17.24 -9.29 -2.79
C ASP A 45 -16.06 -8.77 -3.64
N GLY A 46 -15.08 -8.13 -3.01
CA GLY A 46 -13.90 -7.57 -3.69
C GLY A 46 -12.78 -7.25 -2.71
N ALA A 47 -11.63 -6.83 -3.25
CA ALA A 47 -10.49 -6.50 -2.42
C ALA A 47 -9.62 -5.39 -3.03
N LEU A 48 -8.84 -4.71 -2.18
CA LEU A 48 -7.77 -3.83 -2.58
C LEU A 48 -6.50 -4.66 -2.77
N LEU A 49 -6.12 -4.85 -4.04
CA LEU A 49 -4.93 -5.62 -4.43
C LEU A 49 -3.70 -4.73 -4.39
N VAL A 50 -2.90 -4.90 -3.35
CA VAL A 50 -1.64 -4.17 -3.18
C VAL A 50 -0.50 -4.97 -3.81
N SER A 51 0.24 -4.39 -4.76
CA SER A 51 1.44 -5.03 -5.29
C SER A 51 2.44 -5.33 -4.17
N VAL A 52 3.02 -6.54 -4.19
CA VAL A 52 3.86 -7.06 -3.08
C VAL A 52 5.22 -6.39 -3.09
N PHE A 53 5.41 -5.36 -2.26
CA PHE A 53 6.65 -4.59 -2.18
C PHE A 53 7.89 -5.45 -1.89
N THR A 54 7.78 -6.43 -1.02
CA THR A 54 8.89 -7.33 -0.67
C THR A 54 9.41 -8.08 -1.91
N MET A 55 8.50 -8.58 -2.75
CA MET A 55 8.84 -9.36 -3.94
C MET A 55 9.18 -8.47 -5.13
N TYR A 56 8.34 -7.49 -5.42
CA TYR A 56 8.35 -6.76 -6.70
C TYR A 56 8.77 -5.30 -6.59
N ARG A 57 9.05 -4.82 -5.36
CA ARG A 57 9.36 -3.40 -5.10
C ARG A 57 8.29 -2.50 -5.70
N TYR A 58 8.61 -1.74 -6.72
CA TYR A 58 7.72 -0.75 -7.34
C TYR A 58 7.05 -1.28 -8.63
N ASP A 59 7.33 -2.52 -9.02
CA ASP A 59 6.65 -3.15 -10.16
C ASP A 59 5.27 -3.68 -9.75
N ALA A 60 4.22 -3.15 -10.38
CA ALA A 60 2.85 -3.57 -10.17
C ALA A 60 2.29 -4.40 -11.35
N SER A 61 3.14 -4.81 -12.30
CA SER A 61 2.69 -5.44 -13.54
C SER A 61 1.89 -6.73 -13.32
N TYR A 62 2.24 -7.52 -12.29
CA TYR A 62 1.46 -8.70 -11.94
C TYR A 62 0.08 -8.33 -11.38
N ALA A 63 0.00 -7.37 -10.47
CA ALA A 63 -1.27 -6.91 -9.93
C ALA A 63 -2.19 -6.36 -11.03
N VAL A 64 -1.64 -5.62 -12.00
CA VAL A 64 -2.37 -5.15 -13.19
C VAL A 64 -2.93 -6.32 -14.00
N SER A 65 -2.14 -7.37 -14.22
CA SER A 65 -2.60 -8.56 -14.95
C SER A 65 -3.73 -9.30 -14.22
N VAL A 66 -3.65 -9.38 -12.89
CA VAL A 66 -4.71 -9.97 -12.04
C VAL A 66 -5.99 -9.14 -12.12
N GLN A 67 -5.89 -7.83 -11.99
CA GLN A 67 -7.05 -6.94 -12.09
C GLN A 67 -7.70 -7.00 -13.47
N ALA A 68 -6.91 -7.03 -14.54
CA ALA A 68 -7.44 -7.16 -15.90
C ALA A 68 -8.21 -8.50 -16.12
N ALA A 69 -7.80 -9.57 -15.43
CA ALA A 69 -8.51 -10.86 -15.46
C ALA A 69 -9.78 -10.85 -14.59
N HIS A 70 -9.83 -10.05 -13.54
CA HIS A 70 -10.92 -9.97 -12.56
C HIS A 70 -11.32 -8.51 -12.26
N PRO A 71 -11.79 -7.73 -13.26
CA PRO A 71 -11.96 -6.27 -13.14
C PRO A 71 -12.99 -5.85 -12.08
N ASP A 72 -13.98 -6.70 -11.82
CA ASP A 72 -15.03 -6.43 -10.84
C ASP A 72 -14.65 -6.84 -9.40
N ARG A 73 -13.46 -7.43 -9.21
CA ARG A 73 -13.05 -7.99 -7.93
C ARG A 73 -11.91 -7.23 -7.27
N PHE A 74 -11.08 -6.51 -8.02
CA PHE A 74 -9.88 -5.88 -7.47
C PHE A 74 -9.77 -4.40 -7.84
N GLY A 75 -9.50 -3.57 -6.80
CA GLY A 75 -8.95 -2.24 -6.96
C GLY A 75 -7.44 -2.27 -6.73
N LEU A 76 -6.66 -1.56 -7.55
CA LEU A 76 -5.20 -1.62 -7.55
C LEU A 76 -4.56 -0.56 -6.65
N ILE A 77 -3.57 -0.99 -5.86
CA ILE A 77 -2.69 -0.11 -5.08
C ILE A 77 -1.23 -0.41 -5.43
N LYS A 78 -0.49 0.62 -5.87
CA LYS A 78 0.91 0.52 -6.27
C LYS A 78 1.83 1.19 -5.26
N PRO A 79 2.86 0.50 -4.74
CA PRO A 79 3.99 1.16 -4.09
C PRO A 79 4.72 2.07 -5.08
N VAL A 80 5.10 3.27 -4.63
CA VAL A 80 5.87 4.24 -5.43
C VAL A 80 7.18 4.59 -4.72
N ASP A 81 8.20 4.95 -5.50
CA ASP A 81 9.52 5.34 -4.99
C ASP A 81 9.62 6.86 -4.84
N PRO A 82 9.60 7.40 -3.61
CA PRO A 82 9.77 8.84 -3.42
C PRO A 82 11.16 9.36 -3.84
N SER A 83 12.16 8.49 -3.92
CA SER A 83 13.52 8.86 -4.32
C SER A 83 13.69 8.96 -5.84
N ASP A 84 12.77 8.38 -6.61
CA ASP A 84 12.80 8.48 -8.06
C ASP A 84 12.48 9.93 -8.51
N PRO A 85 13.36 10.58 -9.28
CA PRO A 85 13.06 11.87 -9.88
C PRO A 85 11.81 11.87 -10.78
N GLY A 86 11.49 10.73 -11.42
CA GLY A 86 10.32 10.50 -12.29
C GLY A 86 9.07 10.04 -11.56
N VAL A 87 9.02 10.11 -10.20
CA VAL A 87 7.87 9.58 -9.43
C VAL A 87 6.55 10.29 -9.78
N VAL A 88 6.60 11.56 -10.16
CA VAL A 88 5.41 12.32 -10.54
C VAL A 88 4.80 11.75 -11.82
N GLU A 89 5.59 11.52 -12.85
CA GLU A 89 5.17 10.90 -14.10
C GLU A 89 4.65 9.47 -13.86
N THR A 90 5.32 8.72 -12.99
CA THR A 90 4.86 7.39 -12.58
C THR A 90 3.46 7.43 -11.95
N ILE A 91 3.15 8.44 -11.14
CA ILE A 91 1.83 8.62 -10.53
C ILE A 91 0.80 9.10 -11.56
N ASP A 92 1.19 10.02 -12.45
CA ASP A 92 0.32 10.50 -13.53
C ASP A 92 -0.10 9.34 -14.46
N ASP A 93 0.84 8.46 -14.85
CA ASP A 93 0.56 7.24 -15.62
C ASP A 93 -0.30 6.23 -14.84
N TRP A 94 -0.01 6.06 -13.55
CA TRP A 94 -0.77 5.14 -12.69
C TRP A 94 -2.22 5.61 -12.49
N ALA A 95 -2.45 6.91 -12.42
CA ALA A 95 -3.78 7.48 -12.21
C ALA A 95 -4.76 7.17 -13.35
N VAL A 96 -4.25 6.90 -14.56
CA VAL A 96 -5.07 6.54 -15.73
C VAL A 96 -5.10 5.03 -16.02
N GLN A 97 -4.38 4.23 -15.22
CA GLN A 97 -4.42 2.77 -15.30
C GLN A 97 -5.79 2.25 -14.83
N ASP A 98 -6.43 1.40 -15.61
CA ASP A 98 -7.69 0.76 -15.24
C ASP A 98 -7.56 0.03 -13.89
N GLY A 99 -8.57 0.21 -13.05
CA GLY A 99 -8.62 -0.40 -11.72
C GLY A 99 -7.83 0.33 -10.63
N THR A 100 -7.09 1.39 -10.94
CA THR A 100 -6.34 2.18 -9.94
C THR A 100 -7.28 2.81 -8.91
N VAL A 101 -6.96 2.62 -7.62
CA VAL A 101 -7.70 3.22 -6.50
C VAL A 101 -6.81 3.97 -5.50
N ALA A 102 -5.52 3.66 -5.45
CA ALA A 102 -4.58 4.32 -4.53
C ALA A 102 -3.12 4.09 -4.96
N ILE A 103 -2.21 4.79 -4.27
CA ILE A 103 -0.78 4.48 -4.25
C ILE A 103 -0.34 4.17 -2.83
N ARG A 104 0.89 3.68 -2.65
CA ARG A 104 1.43 3.32 -1.34
C ARG A 104 2.84 3.87 -1.12
N ILE A 105 3.10 4.43 0.05
CA ILE A 105 4.44 4.79 0.52
C ILE A 105 4.87 3.82 1.62
N MET A 106 6.07 3.25 1.44
CA MET A 106 6.73 2.42 2.45
C MET A 106 7.61 3.31 3.32
N MET A 107 7.15 3.70 4.51
CA MET A 107 7.96 4.50 5.43
C MET A 107 8.92 3.60 6.21
N ASN A 108 10.05 3.31 5.63
CA ASN A 108 11.12 2.51 6.23
C ASN A 108 12.50 3.09 5.89
N ARG A 109 13.57 2.48 6.42
CA ARG A 109 14.95 2.97 6.24
C ARG A 109 15.42 2.94 4.78
N ASP A 110 14.87 2.03 3.98
CA ASP A 110 15.28 1.85 2.58
C ASP A 110 14.60 2.86 1.65
N VAL A 111 13.52 3.51 2.10
CA VAL A 111 12.74 4.47 1.32
C VAL A 111 12.89 5.87 1.92
N SER A 112 12.14 6.18 2.96
CA SER A 112 12.28 7.40 3.77
C SER A 112 11.49 7.27 5.07
N GLU A 113 12.04 7.83 6.14
CA GLU A 113 11.40 7.86 7.45
C GLU A 113 10.89 9.25 7.85
N ASN A 114 11.04 10.24 6.96
CA ASN A 114 10.83 11.65 7.28
C ASN A 114 9.68 12.26 6.46
N ALA A 115 8.69 12.83 7.14
CA ALA A 115 7.58 13.55 6.52
C ALA A 115 8.03 14.76 5.68
N ASP A 116 9.17 15.38 6.05
CA ASP A 116 9.71 16.55 5.36
C ASP A 116 10.57 16.17 4.13
N ASP A 117 10.68 14.87 3.80
CA ASP A 117 11.41 14.39 2.61
C ASP A 117 10.81 15.01 1.34
N PRO A 118 11.63 15.68 0.50
CA PRO A 118 11.14 16.30 -0.73
C PRO A 118 10.48 15.31 -1.70
N GLY A 119 10.95 14.05 -1.73
CA GLY A 119 10.36 13.00 -2.54
C GLY A 119 8.98 12.61 -2.06
N ILE A 120 8.81 12.38 -0.75
CA ILE A 120 7.51 12.14 -0.15
C ILE A 120 6.55 13.30 -0.45
N ASN A 121 7.01 14.55 -0.31
CA ASN A 121 6.18 15.70 -0.62
C ASN A 121 5.74 15.74 -2.09
N ARG A 122 6.62 15.39 -3.04
CA ARG A 122 6.23 15.26 -4.47
C ARG A 122 5.16 14.20 -4.68
N VAL A 123 5.29 13.04 -4.02
CA VAL A 123 4.29 11.95 -4.09
C VAL A 123 2.93 12.43 -3.57
N LEU A 124 2.89 13.06 -2.39
CA LEU A 124 1.65 13.53 -1.77
C LEU A 124 0.96 14.59 -2.65
N ASP A 125 1.74 15.55 -3.21
CA ASP A 125 1.21 16.59 -4.09
C ASP A 125 0.70 16.00 -5.43
N ALA A 126 1.39 15.01 -5.99
CA ALA A 126 0.95 14.30 -7.20
C ALA A 126 -0.34 13.51 -6.93
N ALA A 127 -0.41 12.77 -5.84
CA ALA A 127 -1.60 12.02 -5.45
C ALA A 127 -2.82 12.93 -5.28
N ALA A 128 -2.65 14.08 -4.60
CA ALA A 128 -3.72 15.06 -4.42
C ALA A 128 -4.28 15.58 -5.75
N ARG A 129 -3.42 15.85 -6.75
CA ARG A 129 -3.87 16.32 -8.08
C ARG A 129 -4.81 15.33 -8.78
N HIS A 130 -4.63 14.03 -8.54
CA HIS A 130 -5.45 12.94 -9.11
C HIS A 130 -6.55 12.46 -8.18
N GLY A 131 -6.64 13.01 -6.96
CA GLY A 131 -7.57 12.53 -5.94
C GLY A 131 -7.29 11.08 -5.49
N LEU A 132 -6.05 10.62 -5.65
CA LEU A 132 -5.61 9.29 -5.22
C LEU A 132 -5.30 9.28 -3.73
N PRO A 133 -5.93 8.40 -2.93
CA PRO A 133 -5.49 8.11 -1.58
C PRO A 133 -4.05 7.57 -1.55
N VAL A 134 -3.34 7.86 -0.46
CA VAL A 134 -1.99 7.37 -0.21
C VAL A 134 -1.99 6.47 1.01
N ASN A 135 -1.78 5.17 0.79
CA ASN A 135 -1.57 4.21 1.85
C ASN A 135 -0.19 4.41 2.47
N LEU A 136 -0.12 4.53 3.78
CA LEU A 136 1.12 4.71 4.52
C LEU A 136 1.45 3.48 5.36
N LEU A 137 2.50 2.76 5.01
CA LEU A 137 3.10 1.79 5.92
C LEU A 137 4.02 2.56 6.89
N ALA A 138 3.46 2.99 8.02
CA ALA A 138 4.09 3.93 8.95
C ALA A 138 4.42 3.32 10.32
N TRP A 139 4.91 2.07 10.35
CA TRP A 139 5.25 1.37 11.58
C TRP A 139 6.28 2.14 12.42
N GLY A 140 5.91 2.48 13.66
CA GLY A 140 6.74 3.25 14.55
C GLY A 140 7.03 4.69 14.08
N ARG A 141 6.24 5.21 13.12
CA ARG A 141 6.41 6.55 12.51
C ARG A 141 5.10 7.32 12.43
N LEU A 142 4.17 7.05 13.34
CA LEU A 142 2.84 7.69 13.33
C LEU A 142 2.93 9.20 13.54
N GLU A 143 3.96 9.71 14.24
CA GLU A 143 4.20 11.14 14.34
C GLU A 143 4.57 11.78 12.98
N GLN A 144 5.23 11.02 12.09
CA GLN A 144 5.49 11.48 10.74
C GLN A 144 4.22 11.47 9.90
N ALA A 145 3.37 10.46 10.05
CA ALA A 145 2.04 10.42 9.42
C ALA A 145 1.18 11.62 9.86
N ALA A 146 1.20 11.97 11.15
CA ALA A 146 0.52 13.16 11.67
C ALA A 146 1.03 14.46 11.03
N LYS A 147 2.35 14.59 10.85
CA LYS A 147 2.94 15.76 10.17
C LYS A 147 2.49 15.84 8.70
N MET A 148 2.47 14.72 7.98
CA MET A 148 1.97 14.67 6.60
C MET A 148 0.51 15.09 6.55
N ALA A 149 -0.35 14.53 7.43
CA ALA A 149 -1.76 14.88 7.50
C ALA A 149 -1.99 16.37 7.74
N ALA A 150 -1.22 16.95 8.64
CA ALA A 150 -1.32 18.38 8.97
C ALA A 150 -0.83 19.29 7.83
N SER A 151 0.26 18.90 7.15
CA SER A 151 0.90 19.73 6.11
C SER A 151 0.26 19.57 4.73
N LYS A 152 -0.44 18.45 4.47
CA LYS A 152 -1.06 18.09 3.18
C LYS A 152 -2.55 17.78 3.34
N PRO A 153 -3.37 18.75 3.72
CA PRO A 153 -4.80 18.51 4.02
C PRO A 153 -5.61 18.06 2.79
N ASP A 154 -5.11 18.31 1.57
CA ASP A 154 -5.77 17.94 0.32
C ASP A 154 -5.43 16.50 -0.12
N THR A 155 -4.48 15.82 0.57
CA THR A 155 -4.12 14.43 0.30
C THR A 155 -4.84 13.51 1.27
N SER A 156 -5.62 12.55 0.76
CA SER A 156 -6.20 11.49 1.59
C SER A 156 -5.12 10.48 1.99
N LEU A 157 -4.96 10.26 3.29
CA LEU A 157 -4.00 9.30 3.85
C LEU A 157 -4.74 8.10 4.45
N VAL A 158 -4.26 6.90 4.18
CA VAL A 158 -4.77 5.65 4.76
C VAL A 158 -3.65 5.00 5.56
N ILE A 159 -3.89 4.73 6.84
CA ILE A 159 -2.86 4.12 7.71
C ILE A 159 -2.95 2.60 7.62
N ASP A 160 -1.96 2.00 6.97
CA ASP A 160 -1.89 0.55 6.82
C ASP A 160 -1.80 -0.16 8.18
N HIS A 161 -2.53 -1.26 8.32
CA HIS A 161 -2.47 -2.16 9.48
C HIS A 161 -2.70 -1.46 10.83
N LEU A 162 -3.47 -0.37 10.85
CA LEU A 162 -3.69 0.47 12.05
C LEU A 162 -2.37 0.98 12.66
N GLY A 163 -1.32 1.14 11.86
CA GLY A 163 0.01 1.57 12.32
C GLY A 163 0.70 0.60 13.30
N LEU A 164 0.17 -0.62 13.45
CA LEU A 164 0.72 -1.62 14.36
C LEU A 164 2.13 -2.02 13.93
N GLN A 165 3.00 -2.22 14.90
CA GLN A 165 4.34 -2.74 14.66
C GLN A 165 4.25 -4.25 14.37
N GLN A 166 4.42 -4.61 13.11
CA GLN A 166 4.46 -5.99 12.65
C GLN A 166 5.88 -6.31 12.18
N PRO A 167 6.74 -6.88 13.04
CA PRO A 167 8.07 -7.25 12.59
C PRO A 167 7.96 -8.38 11.55
N PHE A 168 8.60 -8.20 10.41
CA PHE A 168 8.74 -9.26 9.40
C PHE A 168 9.55 -10.46 9.93
N VAL A 169 10.34 -10.21 10.97
CA VAL A 169 11.19 -11.21 11.62
C VAL A 169 10.90 -11.23 13.12
N PRO A 170 10.57 -12.39 13.70
CA PRO A 170 10.41 -12.52 15.17
C PRO A 170 11.64 -12.09 15.95
N PRO A 171 11.48 -11.65 17.22
CA PRO A 171 10.23 -11.69 17.98
C PRO A 171 9.33 -10.49 17.72
N ALA A 172 8.03 -10.70 17.87
CA ALA A 172 7.06 -9.60 17.92
C ALA A 172 7.38 -8.70 19.14
N PRO A 173 7.10 -7.37 19.08
CA PRO A 173 7.26 -6.50 20.23
C PRO A 173 6.38 -7.01 21.39
N PRO A 174 6.83 -6.80 22.66
CA PRO A 174 6.08 -7.27 23.84
C PRO A 174 4.64 -6.73 23.91
N ASP A 175 4.42 -5.53 23.39
CA ASP A 175 3.12 -4.90 23.24
C ASP A 175 2.98 -4.38 21.80
N PRO A 176 2.39 -5.17 20.88
CA PRO A 176 2.20 -4.76 19.49
C PRO A 176 1.19 -3.61 19.33
N PHE A 177 0.37 -3.32 20.36
CA PHE A 177 -0.62 -2.26 20.38
C PHE A 177 -0.17 -0.99 21.10
N ALA A 178 1.09 -0.90 21.53
CA ALA A 178 1.61 0.26 22.27
C ALA A 178 1.40 1.60 21.54
N ASP A 179 1.39 1.60 20.21
CA ASP A 179 1.17 2.80 19.38
C ASP A 179 -0.31 3.07 19.05
N LEU A 180 -1.26 2.23 19.50
CA LEU A 180 -2.70 2.42 19.22
C LEU A 180 -3.22 3.81 19.65
N PRO A 181 -2.84 4.39 20.79
CA PRO A 181 -3.25 5.76 21.13
C PRO A 181 -2.86 6.79 20.07
N LYS A 182 -1.66 6.66 19.47
CA LYS A 182 -1.19 7.55 18.40
C LYS A 182 -2.02 7.40 17.11
N VAL A 183 -2.47 6.17 16.80
CA VAL A 183 -3.39 5.95 15.66
C VAL A 183 -4.71 6.64 15.92
N LEU A 184 -5.27 6.52 17.14
CA LEU A 184 -6.51 7.20 17.51
C LEU A 184 -6.37 8.73 17.45
N ASP A 185 -5.20 9.27 17.80
CA ASP A 185 -4.92 10.71 17.69
C ASP A 185 -4.92 11.18 16.22
N LEU A 186 -4.64 10.31 15.24
CA LEU A 186 -4.73 10.66 13.83
C LEU A 186 -6.16 10.94 13.36
N ALA A 187 -7.18 10.43 14.05
CA ALA A 187 -8.58 10.70 13.74
C ALA A 187 -8.99 12.18 13.85
N GLN A 188 -8.15 13.04 14.46
CA GLN A 188 -8.36 14.49 14.44
C GLN A 188 -8.20 15.11 13.04
N TYR A 189 -7.46 14.46 12.13
CA TYR A 189 -7.22 14.91 10.77
C TYR A 189 -8.30 14.38 9.84
N LYS A 190 -9.03 15.28 9.17
CA LYS A 190 -10.16 14.89 8.28
C LYS A 190 -9.73 14.12 7.04
N ASN A 191 -8.48 14.22 6.67
CA ASN A 191 -7.86 13.56 5.53
C ASN A 191 -7.15 12.23 5.88
N VAL A 192 -7.38 11.68 7.07
CA VAL A 192 -6.85 10.38 7.52
C VAL A 192 -7.98 9.39 7.72
N ALA A 193 -7.76 8.15 7.20
CA ALA A 193 -8.63 6.99 7.35
C ALA A 193 -7.83 5.76 7.83
#